data_cec256217ab5f1cf15636c36d814e9a0
#
_entry.id   cec256217ab5f1cf15636c36d814e9a0
#
_cell.length_a   1.000
_cell.length_b   1.000
_cell.length_c   1.000
_cell.angle_alpha   90.00
_cell.angle_beta   90.00
_cell.angle_gamma   90.00
#
_symmetry.space_group_name_H-M   'P 1'
#
loop_
_entity.id
_entity.type
_entity.pdbx_description
1 polymer ?
#
loop_
_entity_poly.entity_id
_entity_poly.type
_entity_poly.pdbx_seq_one_letter_code
_entity_poly.pdbx_strand_id
1 'polypeptide(L)'
;MSKIKQKLNSLFLKEKKANCPKNEFKFKNSLRAITIGLTFAFIKFGSIDSLASDWNQWRGNLTDGSFKGSAWPNSLNESNLEESWSTDKLGASYSGPISDGQYVFTTESTKGKESVLAYNLKDGELKWKQTWAGEMKVPFFAARNGSWIRSTPAVANGKVFVGGMRDHLLCLDAKTGKIIWEINFPKKYDTPLPDFGFASSPLVDDKYVYVQAGASFSKIEQETGTVVWRALNDKGGMYGSAFSSPTLAKINNNDLILVQTRSHLNGVNRLDGKVLWDRPIKAFRGMNILTPLAFEDGIFTSTYGGGSSFISVTKSKDEWTTDIKWKNNSQGYMCSPVQYNGKAYLHLRSNRFACYDLKTGKEQWVSSKSFGKYMSLVVNGDKILALDQKGILYLIKADPEKLNILSEREIVDGESWAHLGIQGKKLMIRSLNRLYVFDWKNQQ
;
A
#
# COMPACT_ATOMS: atom_id res chain seq x y z
N MET A 1 36.98 13.63 -49.82
CA MET A 1 36.82 13.89 -48.38
C MET A 1 37.60 15.14 -47.99
N SER A 2 37.12 16.31 -48.23
CA SER A 2 37.71 17.60 -47.86
C SER A 2 36.91 18.71 -48.57
N LYS A 3 35.81 19.16 -48.04
CA LYS A 3 35.11 20.41 -48.45
C LYS A 3 33.86 20.73 -47.62
N ILE A 4 33.61 20.04 -46.49
CA ILE A 4 32.42 20.31 -45.64
C ILE A 4 32.81 20.89 -44.25
N LYS A 5 34.09 21.07 -43.93
CA LYS A 5 34.53 21.61 -42.61
C LYS A 5 34.87 23.11 -42.57
N GLN A 6 34.60 23.87 -43.62
CA GLN A 6 34.92 25.29 -43.70
C GLN A 6 33.75 26.29 -43.72
N LYS A 7 32.51 25.85 -43.52
CA LYS A 7 31.32 26.73 -43.61
C LYS A 7 30.55 26.93 -42.32
N LEU A 8 31.09 26.54 -41.14
CA LEU A 8 30.43 26.68 -39.84
C LEU A 8 31.13 27.62 -38.85
N ASN A 9 32.20 28.31 -39.23
CA ASN A 9 32.95 29.21 -38.34
C ASN A 9 32.85 30.73 -38.69
N SER A 10 31.86 31.19 -39.46
CA SER A 10 31.75 32.61 -39.85
C SER A 10 30.46 33.29 -39.41
N LEU A 11 29.71 32.74 -38.43
CA LEU A 11 28.41 33.31 -38.00
C LEU A 11 28.33 33.74 -36.52
N PHE A 12 29.44 33.76 -35.82
CA PHE A 12 29.49 34.32 -34.47
C PHE A 12 30.62 35.34 -34.37
N LEU A 13 30.38 36.58 -34.80
CA LEU A 13 31.10 37.80 -34.38
C LEU A 13 30.53 39.03 -35.10
N LYS A 14 29.43 39.56 -34.58
CA LYS A 14 29.04 40.99 -34.76
C LYS A 14 28.04 41.38 -33.66
N GLU A 15 28.54 41.67 -32.47
CA GLU A 15 27.83 42.54 -31.54
C GLU A 15 28.35 43.94 -31.64
N LYS A 16 27.48 44.84 -32.03
CA LYS A 16 27.68 46.29 -32.04
C LYS A 16 27.48 46.85 -30.64
N LYS A 17 28.46 47.60 -30.18
CA LYS A 17 28.38 48.55 -29.06
C LYS A 17 27.32 49.60 -29.36
N ALA A 18 26.39 49.86 -28.45
CA ALA A 18 25.54 51.05 -28.42
C ALA A 18 25.82 51.82 -27.13
N ASN A 19 26.12 53.10 -27.30
CA ASN A 19 26.48 54.11 -26.30
C ASN A 19 25.27 54.43 -25.38
N CYS A 20 25.57 54.58 -24.09
CA CYS A 20 24.66 55.16 -23.12
C CYS A 20 25.09 56.57 -22.73
N PRO A 21 24.29 57.63 -22.80
CA PRO A 21 24.66 58.97 -22.35
C PRO A 21 24.49 59.12 -20.83
N LYS A 22 25.46 59.67 -20.16
CA LYS A 22 25.45 60.12 -18.78
C LYS A 22 24.58 61.36 -18.64
N ASN A 23 23.56 61.36 -17.80
CA ASN A 23 22.94 62.53 -17.24
C ASN A 23 23.04 62.51 -15.73
N GLU A 24 23.82 63.43 -15.21
CA GLU A 24 23.91 63.78 -13.79
C GLU A 24 22.61 64.59 -13.41
N PHE A 25 21.91 64.10 -12.42
CA PHE A 25 20.93 64.92 -11.69
C PHE A 25 21.28 64.92 -10.20
N LYS A 26 21.65 66.12 -9.73
CA LYS A 26 21.77 66.45 -8.30
C LYS A 26 20.37 66.53 -7.70
N PHE A 27 20.11 65.79 -6.65
CA PHE A 27 18.98 65.99 -5.78
C PHE A 27 19.41 66.29 -4.34
N LYS A 28 18.88 67.42 -3.86
CA LYS A 28 19.03 67.97 -2.52
C LYS A 28 18.38 67.09 -1.46
N ASN A 29 19.00 66.99 -0.29
CA ASN A 29 18.52 66.39 0.93
C ASN A 29 17.17 66.98 1.38
N SER A 30 16.21 66.09 1.60
CA SER A 30 15.07 66.34 2.50
C SER A 30 14.76 65.00 3.22
N LEU A 31 15.17 64.91 4.47
CA LEU A 31 14.75 63.84 5.40
C LEU A 31 13.26 63.98 5.69
N ARG A 32 12.46 63.04 5.28
CA ARG A 32 11.19 62.69 5.90
C ARG A 32 11.20 61.19 6.21
N ALA A 33 11.20 60.90 7.51
CA ALA A 33 11.02 59.55 8.01
C ALA A 33 9.63 59.02 7.64
N ILE A 34 9.60 57.98 6.82
CA ILE A 34 8.39 57.18 6.60
C ILE A 34 8.59 55.88 7.37
N THR A 35 7.88 55.74 8.48
CA THR A 35 7.77 54.49 9.24
C THR A 35 6.91 53.51 8.41
N ILE A 36 7.54 52.57 7.73
CA ILE A 36 6.84 51.46 7.08
C ILE A 36 6.71 50.37 8.11
N GLY A 37 5.48 50.21 8.64
CA GLY A 37 5.14 49.04 9.48
C GLY A 37 5.18 47.77 8.66
N LEU A 38 6.21 46.94 8.87
CA LEU A 38 6.25 45.58 8.36
C LEU A 38 5.31 44.70 9.20
N THR A 39 4.12 44.49 8.70
CA THR A 39 3.23 43.43 9.19
C THR A 39 3.81 42.09 8.73
N PHE A 40 4.51 41.39 9.61
CA PHE A 40 4.87 39.99 9.38
C PHE A 40 3.58 39.16 9.45
N ALA A 41 3.05 38.81 8.27
CA ALA A 41 2.08 37.72 8.18
C ALA A 41 2.83 36.42 8.50
N PHE A 42 2.60 35.89 9.72
CA PHE A 42 2.97 34.53 10.05
C PHE A 42 2.14 33.59 9.16
N ILE A 43 2.70 33.20 8.01
CA ILE A 43 2.22 32.02 7.31
C ILE A 43 2.54 30.85 8.24
N LYS A 44 1.51 30.31 8.91
CA LYS A 44 1.61 29.01 9.57
C LYS A 44 1.98 28.01 8.49
N PHE A 45 3.24 27.63 8.44
CA PHE A 45 3.64 26.39 7.79
C PHE A 45 2.89 25.29 8.52
N GLY A 46 1.87 24.73 7.88
CA GLY A 46 1.27 23.49 8.33
C GLY A 46 2.38 22.46 8.48
N SER A 47 2.42 21.80 9.61
CA SER A 47 3.42 20.80 9.94
C SER A 47 3.49 19.74 8.85
N ILE A 48 4.68 19.46 8.34
CA ILE A 48 5.01 18.42 7.34
C ILE A 48 4.70 17.00 7.87
N ASP A 49 4.24 16.88 9.10
CA ASP A 49 3.90 15.60 9.75
C ASP A 49 2.62 14.92 9.23
N SER A 50 1.80 15.58 8.38
CA SER A 50 0.52 15.01 7.94
C SER A 50 0.64 13.99 6.81
N LEU A 51 1.71 14.00 6.02
CA LEU A 51 1.87 13.11 4.85
C LEU A 51 2.33 11.69 5.18
N ALA A 52 2.85 11.45 6.39
CA ALA A 52 3.41 10.14 6.77
C ALA A 52 2.41 9.26 7.56
N SER A 53 1.23 9.78 7.92
CA SER A 53 0.26 9.09 8.80
C SER A 53 -0.99 8.57 8.10
N ASP A 54 -1.11 8.75 6.79
CA ASP A 54 -2.32 8.40 6.05
C ASP A 54 -2.37 6.91 5.72
N TRP A 55 -3.45 6.25 6.10
CA TRP A 55 -3.73 4.85 5.76
C TRP A 55 -4.70 4.77 4.59
N ASN A 56 -4.27 5.35 3.47
CA ASN A 56 -5.10 5.57 2.30
C ASN A 56 -5.16 4.38 1.33
N GLN A 57 -4.41 3.31 1.58
CA GLN A 57 -4.32 2.13 0.72
C GLN A 57 -3.81 0.91 1.49
N TRP A 58 -3.70 -0.22 0.81
CA TRP A 58 -3.16 -1.47 1.35
C TRP A 58 -1.80 -1.26 2.01
N ARG A 59 -1.72 -1.57 3.32
CA ARG A 59 -0.53 -1.45 4.15
C ARG A 59 0.00 -0.02 4.32
N GLY A 60 -0.89 0.97 4.21
CA GLY A 60 -0.58 2.39 4.43
C GLY A 60 0.07 3.09 3.24
N ASN A 61 0.36 4.35 3.42
CA ASN A 61 0.89 5.22 2.36
C ASN A 61 2.22 4.71 1.75
N LEU A 62 3.09 4.09 2.56
CA LEU A 62 4.36 3.51 2.11
C LEU A 62 4.22 2.08 1.59
N THR A 63 3.04 1.47 1.68
CA THR A 63 2.71 0.10 1.23
C THR A 63 3.54 -1.02 1.87
N ASP A 64 4.32 -0.72 2.91
CA ASP A 64 5.24 -1.63 3.60
C ASP A 64 4.76 -2.07 5.00
N GLY A 65 3.61 -1.55 5.45
CA GLY A 65 3.05 -1.82 6.78
C GLY A 65 3.69 -1.00 7.88
N SER A 66 4.50 0.00 7.55
CA SER A 66 5.00 0.96 8.54
C SER A 66 4.02 2.12 8.74
N PHE A 67 3.93 2.56 9.99
CA PHE A 67 3.23 3.75 10.39
C PHE A 67 4.22 4.69 11.09
N LYS A 68 4.20 5.97 10.74
CA LYS A 68 5.08 6.98 11.32
C LYS A 68 4.25 8.04 12.04
N GLY A 69 3.69 7.66 13.17
CA GLY A 69 2.90 8.56 14.01
C GLY A 69 3.40 8.60 15.45
N SER A 70 2.57 9.11 16.34
CA SER A 70 2.86 9.12 17.78
C SER A 70 3.14 7.70 18.29
N ALA A 71 4.08 7.57 19.22
CA ALA A 71 4.40 6.27 19.83
C ALA A 71 3.16 5.67 20.51
N TRP A 72 2.94 4.38 20.32
CA TRP A 72 1.85 3.70 21.01
C TRP A 72 2.20 3.44 22.48
N PRO A 73 1.22 3.42 23.40
CA PRO A 73 1.39 2.96 24.77
C PRO A 73 1.95 1.53 24.84
N ASN A 74 2.34 1.07 26.02
CA ASN A 74 2.78 -0.32 26.23
C ASN A 74 1.64 -1.28 26.58
N SER A 75 0.40 -0.82 26.52
CA SER A 75 -0.78 -1.62 26.87
C SER A 75 -1.94 -1.32 25.92
N LEU A 76 -2.73 -2.36 25.63
CA LEU A 76 -3.96 -2.32 24.84
C LEU A 76 -5.23 -2.24 25.71
N ASN A 77 -5.10 -1.98 27.01
CA ASN A 77 -6.26 -1.85 27.89
C ASN A 77 -7.17 -0.65 27.47
N GLU A 78 -8.38 -0.61 27.96
CA GLU A 78 -9.37 0.40 27.58
C GLU A 78 -8.95 1.85 27.94
N SER A 79 -8.14 2.02 28.96
CA SER A 79 -7.60 3.34 29.31
C SER A 79 -6.61 3.87 28.26
N ASN A 80 -6.00 3.01 27.45
CA ASN A 80 -5.06 3.39 26.39
C ASN A 80 -5.66 3.29 24.98
N LEU A 81 -6.57 2.34 24.74
CA LEU A 81 -7.20 2.10 23.46
C LEU A 81 -8.69 1.85 23.65
N GLU A 82 -9.50 2.88 23.46
CA GLU A 82 -10.94 2.86 23.68
C GLU A 82 -11.70 2.73 22.36
N GLU A 83 -12.79 1.94 22.33
CA GLU A 83 -13.68 1.91 21.20
C GLU A 83 -14.41 3.26 21.07
N SER A 84 -14.18 3.95 19.95
CA SER A 84 -14.88 5.18 19.62
C SER A 84 -16.28 4.92 19.12
N TRP A 85 -16.37 3.99 18.17
CA TRP A 85 -17.62 3.55 17.57
C TRP A 85 -17.41 2.25 16.79
N SER A 86 -18.50 1.55 16.56
CA SER A 86 -18.55 0.42 15.64
C SER A 86 -19.86 0.45 14.83
N THR A 87 -19.86 -0.24 13.70
CA THR A 87 -21.06 -0.33 12.86
C THR A 87 -22.01 -1.42 13.35
N ASP A 88 -23.25 -1.38 12.90
CA ASP A 88 -24.13 -2.53 12.88
C ASP A 88 -23.55 -3.63 11.98
N LYS A 89 -24.25 -4.78 11.95
CA LYS A 89 -23.83 -5.92 11.14
C LYS A 89 -23.84 -5.58 9.66
N LEU A 90 -22.65 -5.67 9.04
CA LEU A 90 -22.42 -5.52 7.61
C LEU A 90 -22.44 -6.88 6.91
N GLY A 91 -22.50 -6.87 5.58
CA GLY A 91 -22.17 -8.04 4.77
C GLY A 91 -20.71 -8.45 4.93
N ALA A 92 -20.40 -9.70 4.59
CA ALA A 92 -19.07 -10.24 4.75
C ALA A 92 -18.04 -9.56 3.85
N SER A 93 -16.81 -9.37 4.36
CA SER A 93 -15.67 -8.83 3.60
C SER A 93 -14.33 -9.24 4.23
N TYR A 94 -13.32 -9.42 3.37
CA TYR A 94 -11.91 -9.56 3.76
C TYR A 94 -11.09 -8.31 3.47
N SER A 95 -11.71 -7.29 2.93
CA SER A 95 -11.10 -6.00 2.60
C SER A 95 -10.78 -5.20 3.86
N GLY A 96 -9.56 -4.70 3.98
CA GLY A 96 -9.16 -3.81 5.07
C GLY A 96 -9.81 -2.43 4.97
N PRO A 97 -10.04 -1.74 6.10
CA PRO A 97 -10.48 -0.36 6.09
C PRO A 97 -9.32 0.57 5.70
N ILE A 98 -9.67 1.65 4.99
CA ILE A 98 -8.76 2.75 4.66
C ILE A 98 -9.40 4.09 5.03
N SER A 99 -8.60 5.16 5.08
CA SER A 99 -9.11 6.50 5.41
C SER A 99 -8.39 7.58 4.61
N ASP A 100 -9.11 8.67 4.32
CA ASP A 100 -8.57 9.94 3.81
C ASP A 100 -8.40 11.00 4.91
N GLY A 101 -8.59 10.62 6.18
CA GLY A 101 -8.57 11.52 7.33
C GLY A 101 -9.94 12.08 7.70
N GLN A 102 -10.91 12.08 6.78
CA GLN A 102 -12.29 12.51 7.02
C GLN A 102 -13.25 11.32 7.09
N TYR A 103 -13.10 10.38 6.16
CA TYR A 103 -13.93 9.19 6.04
C TYR A 103 -13.13 7.91 6.25
N VAL A 104 -13.84 6.87 6.71
CA VAL A 104 -13.37 5.48 6.66
C VAL A 104 -14.13 4.78 5.55
N PHE A 105 -13.40 4.16 4.64
CA PHE A 105 -13.98 3.36 3.56
C PHE A 105 -13.81 1.88 3.88
N THR A 106 -14.90 1.14 3.75
CA THR A 106 -14.93 -0.32 3.89
C THR A 106 -15.83 -0.94 2.84
N THR A 107 -15.78 -2.25 2.70
CA THR A 107 -16.60 -2.96 1.71
C THR A 107 -17.47 -4.03 2.36
N GLU A 108 -18.47 -4.49 1.63
CA GLU A 108 -19.26 -5.65 2.00
C GLU A 108 -19.77 -6.43 0.79
N SER A 109 -20.09 -7.70 1.00
CA SER A 109 -20.75 -8.57 0.04
C SER A 109 -22.01 -9.15 0.65
N THR A 110 -23.15 -8.97 -0.01
CA THR A 110 -24.46 -9.43 0.45
C THR A 110 -25.34 -9.84 -0.72
N LYS A 111 -25.85 -11.09 -0.70
CA LYS A 111 -26.81 -11.59 -1.69
C LYS A 111 -26.42 -11.33 -3.15
N GLY A 112 -25.16 -11.65 -3.50
CA GLY A 112 -24.67 -11.51 -4.87
C GLY A 112 -24.30 -10.08 -5.29
N LYS A 113 -24.37 -9.13 -4.36
CA LYS A 113 -23.97 -7.73 -4.56
C LYS A 113 -22.76 -7.41 -3.71
N GLU A 114 -21.94 -6.50 -4.19
CA GLU A 114 -20.83 -5.89 -3.48
C GLU A 114 -21.11 -4.42 -3.29
N SER A 115 -20.60 -3.87 -2.19
CA SER A 115 -20.73 -2.45 -1.89
C SER A 115 -19.45 -1.91 -1.30
N VAL A 116 -19.20 -0.63 -1.55
CA VAL A 116 -18.29 0.20 -0.77
C VAL A 116 -19.12 1.19 0.05
N LEU A 117 -18.71 1.40 1.29
CA LEU A 117 -19.38 2.28 2.24
C LEU A 117 -18.37 3.30 2.77
N ALA A 118 -18.83 4.53 2.95
CA ALA A 118 -18.05 5.59 3.62
C ALA A 118 -18.74 5.99 4.92
N TYR A 119 -18.00 5.93 6.00
CA TYR A 119 -18.41 6.39 7.31
C TYR A 119 -17.59 7.62 7.71
N ASN A 120 -18.19 8.56 8.41
CA ASN A 120 -17.44 9.64 9.03
C ASN A 120 -16.45 9.04 10.05
N LEU A 121 -15.17 9.37 9.93
CA LEU A 121 -14.12 8.82 10.80
C LEU A 121 -14.31 9.20 12.27
N LYS A 122 -14.94 10.36 12.55
CA LYS A 122 -15.08 10.88 13.92
C LYS A 122 -16.17 10.15 14.71
N ASP A 123 -17.33 9.93 14.09
CA ASP A 123 -18.56 9.52 14.79
C ASP A 123 -19.23 8.26 14.22
N GLY A 124 -18.71 7.70 13.13
CA GLY A 124 -19.27 6.47 12.53
C GLY A 124 -20.56 6.66 11.75
N GLU A 125 -21.00 7.90 11.48
CA GLU A 125 -22.18 8.15 10.66
C GLU A 125 -21.96 7.67 9.22
N LEU A 126 -22.86 6.81 8.71
CA LEU A 126 -22.83 6.39 7.30
C LEU A 126 -23.14 7.58 6.40
N LYS A 127 -22.20 7.95 5.54
CA LYS A 127 -22.36 9.06 4.61
C LYS A 127 -22.95 8.62 3.27
N TRP A 128 -22.45 7.50 2.74
CA TRP A 128 -22.98 6.92 1.52
C TRP A 128 -22.61 5.43 1.40
N LYS A 129 -23.35 4.75 0.55
CA LYS A 129 -23.13 3.37 0.13
C LYS A 129 -23.34 3.25 -1.36
N GLN A 130 -22.37 2.75 -2.09
CA GLN A 130 -22.47 2.42 -3.51
C GLN A 130 -22.43 0.92 -3.70
N THR A 131 -23.37 0.39 -4.50
CA THR A 131 -23.57 -1.05 -4.69
C THR A 131 -23.52 -1.43 -6.16
N TRP A 132 -22.93 -2.58 -6.48
CA TRP A 132 -22.90 -3.18 -7.82
C TRP A 132 -23.10 -4.70 -7.77
N ALA A 133 -23.27 -5.32 -8.94
CA ALA A 133 -23.36 -6.79 -9.05
C ALA A 133 -21.96 -7.40 -8.90
N GLY A 134 -21.77 -8.26 -7.89
CA GLY A 134 -20.47 -8.85 -7.53
C GLY A 134 -20.49 -10.37 -7.40
N GLU A 135 -21.60 -11.02 -7.74
CA GLU A 135 -21.72 -12.47 -7.58
C GLU A 135 -20.71 -13.23 -8.43
N MET A 136 -19.91 -14.04 -7.75
CA MET A 136 -18.93 -14.91 -8.38
C MET A 136 -18.82 -16.22 -7.60
N LYS A 137 -18.72 -17.35 -8.30
CA LYS A 137 -18.44 -18.64 -7.68
C LYS A 137 -16.94 -18.87 -7.66
N VAL A 138 -16.36 -19.00 -6.48
CA VAL A 138 -14.98 -19.47 -6.33
C VAL A 138 -14.90 -20.99 -6.43
N PRO A 139 -13.73 -21.59 -6.73
CA PRO A 139 -13.56 -23.04 -6.77
C PRO A 139 -14.08 -23.72 -5.49
N PHE A 140 -14.69 -24.91 -5.63
CA PHE A 140 -15.37 -25.60 -4.52
C PHE A 140 -14.49 -25.82 -3.29
N PHE A 141 -13.18 -26.06 -3.48
CA PHE A 141 -12.23 -26.23 -2.37
C PHE A 141 -11.89 -24.92 -1.61
N ALA A 142 -12.23 -23.77 -2.18
CA ALA A 142 -12.11 -22.46 -1.57
C ALA A 142 -13.47 -21.91 -1.08
N ALA A 143 -14.59 -22.56 -1.39
CA ALA A 143 -15.94 -22.07 -1.14
C ALA A 143 -16.24 -21.79 0.34
N ARG A 144 -15.66 -22.59 1.25
CA ARG A 144 -15.80 -22.37 2.72
C ARG A 144 -15.21 -21.02 3.17
N ASN A 145 -14.29 -20.44 2.41
CA ASN A 145 -13.71 -19.12 2.69
C ASN A 145 -14.54 -17.98 2.07
N GLY A 146 -15.73 -18.28 1.52
CA GLY A 146 -16.64 -17.32 0.91
C GLY A 146 -16.15 -16.74 -0.44
N SER A 147 -17.11 -16.09 -1.12
CA SER A 147 -16.88 -15.39 -2.40
C SER A 147 -16.97 -13.87 -2.19
N TRP A 148 -16.52 -13.40 -1.04
CA TRP A 148 -16.61 -12.01 -0.63
C TRP A 148 -15.49 -11.18 -1.22
N ILE A 149 -15.73 -9.88 -1.36
CA ILE A 149 -14.72 -8.89 -1.77
C ILE A 149 -13.47 -9.00 -0.88
N ARG A 150 -12.30 -8.95 -1.50
CA ARG A 150 -11.01 -9.24 -0.86
C ARG A 150 -10.01 -8.09 -0.99
N SER A 151 -10.11 -7.37 -2.10
CA SER A 151 -9.27 -6.23 -2.40
C SER A 151 -9.55 -5.10 -1.40
N THR A 152 -8.53 -4.60 -0.72
CA THR A 152 -8.62 -3.39 0.08
C THR A 152 -8.70 -2.19 -0.86
N PRO A 153 -9.65 -1.27 -0.70
CA PRO A 153 -9.72 -0.07 -1.53
C PRO A 153 -8.48 0.80 -1.40
N ALA A 154 -8.35 1.79 -2.30
CA ALA A 154 -7.40 2.89 -2.14
C ALA A 154 -8.12 4.22 -2.29
N VAL A 155 -7.67 5.27 -1.60
CA VAL A 155 -8.20 6.63 -1.71
C VAL A 155 -7.07 7.61 -2.01
N ALA A 156 -7.27 8.44 -3.03
CA ALA A 156 -6.34 9.50 -3.41
C ALA A 156 -7.09 10.61 -4.17
N ASN A 157 -6.68 11.85 -3.98
CA ASN A 157 -7.22 13.02 -4.72
C ASN A 157 -8.75 13.09 -4.71
N GLY A 158 -9.38 12.79 -3.56
CA GLY A 158 -10.84 12.80 -3.42
C GLY A 158 -11.57 11.68 -4.18
N LYS A 159 -10.87 10.62 -4.58
CA LYS A 159 -11.41 9.46 -5.30
C LYS A 159 -11.12 8.16 -4.56
N VAL A 160 -12.08 7.24 -4.54
CA VAL A 160 -11.96 5.89 -3.98
C VAL A 160 -11.90 4.89 -5.12
N PHE A 161 -10.89 4.01 -5.12
CA PHE A 161 -10.69 2.96 -6.11
C PHE A 161 -10.97 1.61 -5.47
N VAL A 162 -11.93 0.87 -6.02
CA VAL A 162 -12.42 -0.39 -5.43
C VAL A 162 -12.40 -1.50 -6.48
N GLY A 163 -11.73 -2.60 -6.17
CA GLY A 163 -11.75 -3.82 -6.99
C GLY A 163 -12.85 -4.78 -6.54
N GLY A 164 -13.81 -5.06 -7.41
CA GLY A 164 -14.86 -6.06 -7.19
C GLY A 164 -14.45 -7.45 -7.68
N MET A 165 -15.04 -8.50 -7.10
CA MET A 165 -14.68 -9.91 -7.35
C MET A 165 -14.67 -10.33 -8.82
N ARG A 166 -15.49 -9.69 -9.67
CA ARG A 166 -15.58 -10.00 -11.10
C ARG A 166 -14.56 -9.26 -11.97
N ASP A 167 -13.42 -8.93 -11.42
CA ASP A 167 -12.36 -8.15 -12.10
C ASP A 167 -12.88 -6.79 -12.60
N HIS A 168 -13.66 -6.13 -11.74
CA HIS A 168 -14.30 -4.86 -11.99
C HIS A 168 -13.68 -3.78 -11.09
N LEU A 169 -13.04 -2.77 -11.68
CA LEU A 169 -12.49 -1.62 -10.97
C LEU A 169 -13.44 -0.44 -11.08
N LEU A 170 -13.83 0.11 -9.94
CA LEU A 170 -14.64 1.34 -9.85
C LEU A 170 -13.81 2.46 -9.27
N CYS A 171 -14.00 3.67 -9.81
CA CYS A 171 -13.54 4.93 -9.25
C CYS A 171 -14.77 5.74 -8.84
N LEU A 172 -14.81 6.14 -7.57
CA LEU A 172 -15.92 6.89 -7.01
C LEU A 172 -15.42 8.20 -6.41
N ASP A 173 -16.26 9.22 -6.44
CA ASP A 173 -16.05 10.43 -5.66
C ASP A 173 -16.10 10.09 -4.16
N ALA A 174 -15.04 10.41 -3.42
CA ALA A 174 -14.89 10.03 -2.01
C ALA A 174 -15.93 10.67 -1.10
N LYS A 175 -16.45 11.85 -1.45
CA LYS A 175 -17.42 12.60 -0.66
C LYS A 175 -18.86 12.12 -0.88
N THR A 176 -19.19 11.73 -2.12
CA THR A 176 -20.57 11.48 -2.53
C THR A 176 -20.86 10.01 -2.87
N GLY A 177 -19.84 9.20 -3.11
CA GLY A 177 -19.99 7.81 -3.56
C GLY A 177 -20.44 7.66 -5.01
N LYS A 178 -20.54 8.75 -5.79
CA LYS A 178 -20.92 8.68 -7.21
C LYS A 178 -19.79 8.06 -8.01
N ILE A 179 -20.13 7.11 -8.89
CA ILE A 179 -19.18 6.53 -9.84
C ILE A 179 -18.73 7.60 -10.82
N ILE A 180 -17.42 7.84 -10.91
CA ILE A 180 -16.78 8.75 -11.87
C ILE A 180 -16.48 7.96 -13.15
N TRP A 181 -15.87 6.80 -13.03
CA TRP A 181 -15.62 5.84 -14.10
C TRP A 181 -15.50 4.42 -13.56
N GLU A 182 -15.62 3.45 -14.46
CA GLU A 182 -15.45 2.04 -14.14
C GLU A 182 -14.77 1.29 -15.28
N ILE A 183 -14.05 0.21 -14.95
CA ILE A 183 -13.45 -0.69 -15.92
C ILE A 183 -13.86 -2.13 -15.59
N ASN A 184 -14.64 -2.74 -16.45
CA ASN A 184 -14.87 -4.17 -16.46
C ASN A 184 -13.78 -4.81 -17.32
N PHE A 185 -12.74 -5.34 -16.71
CA PHE A 185 -11.56 -5.85 -17.40
C PHE A 185 -11.88 -7.04 -18.31
N PRO A 186 -12.66 -8.06 -17.87
CA PRO A 186 -13.06 -9.16 -18.75
C PRO A 186 -13.75 -8.68 -20.02
N LYS A 187 -14.69 -7.75 -19.90
CA LYS A 187 -15.42 -7.18 -21.04
C LYS A 187 -14.52 -6.34 -21.94
N LYS A 188 -13.61 -5.55 -21.35
CA LYS A 188 -12.77 -4.59 -22.10
C LYS A 188 -11.65 -5.28 -22.86
N TYR A 189 -11.09 -6.37 -22.31
CA TYR A 189 -9.88 -7.02 -22.83
C TYR A 189 -10.09 -8.49 -23.23
N ASP A 190 -11.33 -8.96 -23.21
CA ASP A 190 -11.67 -10.36 -23.53
C ASP A 190 -10.85 -11.38 -22.72
N THR A 191 -10.77 -11.13 -21.39
CA THR A 191 -10.02 -11.99 -20.50
C THR A 191 -10.93 -12.86 -19.64
N PRO A 192 -10.53 -14.10 -19.29
CA PRO A 192 -11.32 -14.92 -18.39
C PRO A 192 -11.39 -14.29 -16.99
N LEU A 193 -12.51 -14.54 -16.28
CA LEU A 193 -12.60 -14.16 -14.86
C LEU A 193 -11.52 -14.90 -14.06
N PRO A 194 -10.89 -14.20 -13.08
CA PRO A 194 -9.98 -14.86 -12.17
C PRO A 194 -10.74 -15.78 -11.23
N ASP A 195 -10.34 -17.03 -11.10
CA ASP A 195 -11.06 -18.04 -10.30
C ASP A 195 -11.24 -17.65 -8.82
N PHE A 196 -10.34 -16.83 -8.28
CA PHE A 196 -10.39 -16.35 -6.88
C PHE A 196 -10.85 -14.89 -6.75
N GLY A 197 -11.26 -14.28 -7.85
CA GLY A 197 -11.67 -12.89 -7.91
C GLY A 197 -10.51 -11.89 -7.85
N PHE A 198 -10.84 -10.61 -7.86
CA PHE A 198 -9.89 -9.51 -7.72
C PHE A 198 -9.35 -9.46 -6.29
N ALA A 199 -8.25 -10.15 -6.01
CA ALA A 199 -7.69 -10.28 -4.67
C ALA A 199 -6.58 -9.27 -4.35
N SER A 200 -5.82 -8.85 -5.35
CA SER A 200 -4.79 -7.82 -5.24
C SER A 200 -5.40 -6.44 -4.99
N SER A 201 -4.87 -5.66 -4.05
CA SER A 201 -5.38 -4.32 -3.76
C SER A 201 -4.81 -3.28 -4.73
N PRO A 202 -5.58 -2.26 -5.13
CA PRO A 202 -5.06 -1.14 -5.91
C PRO A 202 -3.93 -0.41 -5.17
N LEU A 203 -2.92 -0.01 -5.92
CA LEU A 203 -1.86 0.90 -5.48
C LEU A 203 -2.12 2.27 -6.10
N VAL A 204 -2.04 3.35 -5.31
CA VAL A 204 -2.18 4.72 -5.80
C VAL A 204 -0.92 5.53 -5.59
N ASP A 205 -0.66 6.44 -6.53
CA ASP A 205 0.29 7.53 -6.38
C ASP A 205 -0.41 8.88 -6.62
N ASP A 206 0.31 9.94 -6.91
CA ASP A 206 -0.26 11.28 -7.09
C ASP A 206 -1.25 11.38 -8.25
N LYS A 207 -1.11 10.58 -9.32
CA LYS A 207 -1.89 10.69 -10.56
C LYS A 207 -2.51 9.40 -11.04
N TYR A 208 -1.97 8.27 -10.61
CA TYR A 208 -2.30 6.97 -11.20
C TYR A 208 -2.77 5.97 -10.15
N VAL A 209 -3.59 5.04 -10.60
CA VAL A 209 -3.88 3.81 -9.88
C VAL A 209 -3.31 2.63 -10.66
N TYR A 210 -2.71 1.69 -9.94
CA TYR A 210 -2.08 0.49 -10.49
C TYR A 210 -2.80 -0.74 -9.96
N VAL A 211 -3.16 -1.66 -10.86
CA VAL A 211 -3.92 -2.87 -10.49
C VAL A 211 -3.44 -4.10 -11.21
N GLN A 212 -3.48 -5.24 -10.54
CA GLN A 212 -3.34 -6.56 -11.15
C GLN A 212 -4.74 -7.08 -11.45
N ALA A 213 -5.23 -6.86 -12.66
CA ALA A 213 -6.55 -7.22 -13.13
C ALA A 213 -6.58 -7.41 -14.65
N GLY A 214 -7.56 -8.14 -15.18
CA GLY A 214 -7.66 -8.39 -16.61
C GLY A 214 -6.48 -9.16 -17.18
N ALA A 215 -6.01 -10.17 -16.44
CA ALA A 215 -4.85 -11.00 -16.81
C ALA A 215 -3.58 -10.16 -17.10
N SER A 216 -3.39 -9.04 -16.38
CA SER A 216 -2.21 -8.19 -16.51
C SER A 216 -2.04 -7.26 -15.31
N PHE A 217 -0.93 -6.50 -15.30
CA PHE A 217 -0.72 -5.36 -14.42
C PHE A 217 -0.87 -4.07 -15.22
N SER A 218 -1.70 -3.14 -14.76
CA SER A 218 -2.11 -1.96 -15.51
C SER A 218 -1.87 -0.69 -14.72
N LYS A 219 -1.43 0.39 -15.40
CA LYS A 219 -1.39 1.78 -14.93
C LYS A 219 -2.56 2.55 -15.53
N ILE A 220 -3.32 3.25 -14.72
CA ILE A 220 -4.57 3.90 -15.09
C ILE A 220 -4.57 5.32 -14.54
N GLU A 221 -4.98 6.30 -15.33
CA GLU A 221 -5.17 7.67 -14.86
C GLU A 221 -6.34 7.75 -13.89
N GLN A 222 -6.13 8.38 -12.72
CA GLN A 222 -7.16 8.52 -11.69
C GLN A 222 -8.35 9.36 -12.14
N GLU A 223 -8.11 10.39 -12.98
CA GLU A 223 -9.17 11.31 -13.43
C GLU A 223 -10.11 10.69 -14.46
N THR A 224 -9.58 9.93 -15.39
CA THR A 224 -10.30 9.54 -16.60
C THR A 224 -10.59 8.03 -16.71
N GLY A 225 -9.88 7.18 -15.93
CA GLY A 225 -9.90 5.74 -16.12
C GLY A 225 -9.15 5.28 -17.39
N THR A 226 -8.38 6.16 -18.02
CA THR A 226 -7.58 5.83 -19.21
C THR A 226 -6.44 4.91 -18.82
N VAL A 227 -6.37 3.74 -19.44
CA VAL A 227 -5.26 2.79 -19.25
C VAL A 227 -4.05 3.29 -20.02
N VAL A 228 -2.99 3.68 -19.30
CA VAL A 228 -1.75 4.24 -19.86
C VAL A 228 -0.86 3.14 -20.43
N TRP A 229 -0.70 2.06 -19.69
CA TRP A 229 0.03 0.87 -20.14
C TRP A 229 -0.45 -0.39 -19.41
N ARG A 230 -0.16 -1.54 -20.02
CA ARG A 230 -0.37 -2.88 -19.45
C ARG A 230 0.90 -3.70 -19.59
N ALA A 231 1.25 -4.43 -18.53
CA ALA A 231 2.44 -5.27 -18.44
C ALA A 231 2.11 -6.60 -17.74
N LEU A 232 3.05 -7.53 -17.72
CA LEU A 232 2.94 -8.82 -17.03
C LEU A 232 1.68 -9.60 -17.42
N ASN A 233 1.42 -9.67 -18.73
CA ASN A 233 0.26 -10.39 -19.25
C ASN A 233 0.32 -11.87 -18.90
N ASP A 234 -0.79 -12.42 -18.44
CA ASP A 234 -0.97 -13.84 -18.14
C ASP A 234 -2.17 -14.42 -18.90
N LYS A 235 -2.55 -15.66 -18.59
CA LYS A 235 -3.68 -16.33 -19.25
C LYS A 235 -5.00 -16.21 -18.49
N GLY A 236 -5.01 -15.51 -17.34
CA GLY A 236 -6.19 -15.44 -16.45
C GLY A 236 -6.56 -16.80 -15.84
N GLY A 237 -7.82 -16.93 -15.37
CA GLY A 237 -8.35 -18.15 -14.77
C GLY A 237 -7.66 -18.58 -13.48
N MET A 238 -7.45 -19.90 -13.33
CA MET A 238 -6.89 -20.51 -12.11
C MET A 238 -5.50 -20.01 -11.74
N TYR A 239 -4.65 -19.73 -12.72
CA TYR A 239 -3.26 -19.31 -12.52
C TYR A 239 -3.01 -17.85 -12.91
N GLY A 240 -4.04 -17.16 -13.37
CA GLY A 240 -4.03 -15.72 -13.56
C GLY A 240 -4.38 -14.99 -12.27
N SER A 241 -4.32 -13.68 -12.32
CA SER A 241 -4.63 -12.74 -11.24
C SER A 241 -3.86 -13.02 -9.94
N ALA A 242 -3.10 -12.06 -9.51
CA ALA A 242 -2.28 -12.24 -8.32
C ALA A 242 -3.08 -12.08 -7.04
N PHE A 243 -2.61 -12.70 -5.99
CA PHE A 243 -3.11 -12.47 -4.63
C PHE A 243 -2.34 -11.34 -3.94
N SER A 244 -1.04 -11.23 -4.26
CA SER A 244 -0.17 -10.20 -3.69
C SER A 244 -0.51 -8.83 -4.26
N SER A 245 -0.52 -7.82 -3.42
CA SER A 245 -0.71 -6.44 -3.86
C SER A 245 0.62 -5.82 -4.30
N PRO A 246 0.62 -4.95 -5.32
CA PRO A 246 1.82 -4.23 -5.73
C PRO A 246 2.29 -3.30 -4.62
N THR A 247 3.59 -3.05 -4.56
CA THR A 247 4.20 -2.16 -3.57
C THR A 247 5.26 -1.26 -4.19
N LEU A 248 5.36 -0.05 -3.69
CA LEU A 248 6.42 0.88 -4.09
C LEU A 248 7.76 0.43 -3.51
N ALA A 249 8.82 0.58 -4.26
CA ALA A 249 10.18 0.33 -3.79
C ALA A 249 11.17 1.29 -4.44
N LYS A 250 12.18 1.68 -3.67
CA LYS A 250 13.34 2.40 -4.19
C LYS A 250 14.54 1.46 -4.14
N ILE A 251 15.05 1.06 -5.30
CA ILE A 251 16.14 0.09 -5.42
C ILE A 251 17.20 0.67 -6.37
N ASN A 252 18.47 0.69 -5.95
CA ASN A 252 19.57 1.32 -6.70
C ASN A 252 19.20 2.74 -7.16
N ASN A 253 18.60 3.54 -6.27
CA ASN A 253 18.09 4.90 -6.51
C ASN A 253 17.03 5.03 -7.62
N ASN A 254 16.39 3.93 -8.03
CA ASN A 254 15.29 3.97 -9.00
C ASN A 254 13.97 3.63 -8.30
N ASP A 255 12.92 4.38 -8.64
CA ASP A 255 11.56 4.13 -8.16
C ASP A 255 10.92 3.05 -9.02
N LEU A 256 10.58 1.93 -8.39
CA LEU A 256 10.00 0.75 -9.01
C LEU A 256 8.66 0.41 -8.37
N ILE A 257 7.87 -0.38 -9.08
CA ILE A 257 6.78 -1.13 -8.48
C ILE A 257 7.20 -2.59 -8.42
N LEU A 258 7.19 -3.17 -7.22
CA LEU A 258 7.33 -4.61 -7.05
C LEU A 258 5.98 -5.26 -7.28
N VAL A 259 5.94 -6.20 -8.22
CA VAL A 259 4.73 -6.93 -8.59
C VAL A 259 4.99 -8.42 -8.45
N GLN A 260 4.39 -9.04 -7.44
CA GLN A 260 4.48 -10.49 -7.26
C GLN A 260 3.26 -11.15 -7.88
N THR A 261 3.47 -11.79 -9.02
CA THR A 261 2.46 -12.60 -9.69
C THR A 261 2.34 -13.99 -9.07
N ARG A 262 1.53 -14.86 -9.64
CA ARG A 262 1.38 -16.26 -9.19
C ARG A 262 2.68 -17.07 -9.28
N SER A 263 3.63 -16.66 -10.10
CA SER A 263 4.85 -17.42 -10.42
C SER A 263 6.15 -16.61 -10.35
N HIS A 264 6.10 -15.29 -10.40
CA HIS A 264 7.28 -14.42 -10.47
C HIS A 264 7.17 -13.23 -9.54
N LEU A 265 8.32 -12.76 -9.08
CA LEU A 265 8.51 -11.43 -8.51
C LEU A 265 9.15 -10.54 -9.58
N ASN A 266 8.56 -9.39 -9.84
CA ASN A 266 8.95 -8.50 -10.92
C ASN A 266 9.26 -7.10 -10.39
N GLY A 267 10.26 -6.45 -10.96
CA GLY A 267 10.48 -5.02 -10.85
C GLY A 267 9.99 -4.30 -12.10
N VAL A 268 8.95 -3.50 -11.96
CA VAL A 268 8.32 -2.80 -13.08
C VAL A 268 8.63 -1.32 -13.00
N ASN A 269 9.08 -0.76 -14.13
CA ASN A 269 9.27 0.68 -14.26
C ASN A 269 7.92 1.39 -14.18
N ARG A 270 7.79 2.30 -13.23
CA ARG A 270 6.55 3.04 -12.97
C ARG A 270 6.13 3.94 -14.14
N LEU A 271 7.08 4.42 -14.95
CA LEU A 271 6.79 5.37 -16.04
C LEU A 271 6.14 4.67 -17.24
N ASP A 272 6.78 3.62 -17.75
CA ASP A 272 6.46 3.00 -19.03
C ASP A 272 5.96 1.54 -18.94
N GLY A 273 5.96 0.95 -17.73
CA GLY A 273 5.53 -0.43 -17.53
C GLY A 273 6.56 -1.48 -17.96
N LYS A 274 7.77 -1.07 -18.36
CA LYS A 274 8.83 -2.01 -18.71
C LYS A 274 9.18 -2.90 -17.54
N VAL A 275 9.19 -4.21 -17.73
CA VAL A 275 9.73 -5.16 -16.76
C VAL A 275 11.24 -5.05 -16.81
N LEU A 276 11.83 -4.51 -15.72
CA LEU A 276 13.27 -4.30 -15.62
C LEU A 276 14.01 -5.58 -15.27
N TRP A 277 13.39 -6.37 -14.42
CA TRP A 277 13.84 -7.70 -14.04
C TRP A 277 12.64 -8.55 -13.61
N ASP A 278 12.78 -9.86 -13.76
CA ASP A 278 11.84 -10.84 -13.23
C ASP A 278 12.58 -12.01 -12.58
N ARG A 279 11.96 -12.59 -11.56
CA ARG A 279 12.50 -13.73 -10.84
C ARG A 279 11.43 -14.78 -10.60
N PRO A 280 11.60 -16.03 -11.05
CA PRO A 280 10.69 -17.12 -10.71
C PRO A 280 10.64 -17.35 -9.21
N ILE A 281 9.43 -17.43 -8.64
CA ILE A 281 9.18 -17.70 -7.23
C ILE A 281 8.38 -18.99 -7.10
N LYS A 282 8.97 -19.97 -6.44
CA LYS A 282 8.29 -21.24 -6.17
C LYS A 282 7.20 -21.03 -5.14
N ALA A 283 5.98 -21.46 -5.45
CA ALA A 283 4.87 -21.50 -4.51
C ALA A 283 3.95 -22.69 -4.81
N PHE A 284 3.35 -23.26 -3.79
CA PHE A 284 2.37 -24.33 -3.97
C PHE A 284 1.15 -23.79 -4.71
N ARG A 285 0.85 -24.34 -5.89
CA ARG A 285 -0.26 -23.93 -6.75
C ARG A 285 -0.27 -22.40 -7.03
N GLY A 286 0.89 -21.78 -7.11
CA GLY A 286 1.02 -20.33 -7.32
C GLY A 286 0.47 -19.48 -6.17
N MET A 287 0.45 -19.96 -4.93
CA MET A 287 0.01 -19.19 -3.77
C MET A 287 1.11 -18.23 -3.29
N ASN A 288 1.42 -17.25 -4.13
CA ASN A 288 2.22 -16.07 -3.82
C ASN A 288 1.29 -14.99 -3.28
N ILE A 289 1.09 -14.91 -1.97
CA ILE A 289 0.03 -14.11 -1.36
C ILE A 289 0.58 -12.87 -0.66
N LEU A 290 1.64 -13.02 0.13
CA LEU A 290 2.19 -11.88 0.87
C LEU A 290 2.72 -10.79 -0.07
N THR A 291 2.63 -9.54 0.37
CA THR A 291 3.28 -8.40 -0.28
C THR A 291 4.78 -8.46 0.00
N PRO A 292 5.65 -8.43 -1.03
CA PRO A 292 7.10 -8.44 -0.84
C PRO A 292 7.56 -7.19 -0.08
N LEU A 293 8.65 -7.33 0.67
CA LEU A 293 9.22 -6.26 1.49
C LEU A 293 10.56 -5.82 0.90
N ALA A 294 10.64 -4.57 0.46
CA ALA A 294 11.91 -3.97 0.04
C ALA A 294 12.77 -3.61 1.28
N PHE A 295 14.05 -3.89 1.21
CA PHE A 295 15.03 -3.51 2.23
C PHE A 295 16.40 -3.29 1.57
N GLU A 296 16.96 -2.08 1.71
CA GLU A 296 18.15 -1.68 0.96
C GLU A 296 17.97 -1.97 -0.54
N ASP A 297 18.95 -2.55 -1.22
CA ASP A 297 18.87 -2.93 -2.64
C ASP A 297 18.41 -4.40 -2.82
N GLY A 298 17.53 -4.87 -1.96
CA GLY A 298 17.00 -6.23 -2.03
C GLY A 298 15.55 -6.35 -1.59
N ILE A 299 15.01 -7.54 -1.77
CA ILE A 299 13.62 -7.85 -1.52
C ILE A 299 13.49 -9.14 -0.74
N PHE A 300 12.82 -9.06 0.39
CA PHE A 300 12.39 -10.23 1.14
C PHE A 300 11.02 -10.69 0.63
N THR A 301 10.91 -11.99 0.36
CA THR A 301 9.63 -12.63 0.09
C THR A 301 9.58 -14.00 0.75
N SER A 302 8.36 -14.47 1.01
CA SER A 302 8.13 -15.80 1.60
C SER A 302 6.86 -16.40 1.03
N THR A 303 6.87 -17.71 0.73
CA THR A 303 5.76 -18.35 0.05
C THR A 303 5.43 -19.71 0.66
N TYR A 304 4.14 -20.08 0.54
CA TYR A 304 3.73 -21.45 0.84
C TYR A 304 4.35 -22.43 -0.17
N GLY A 305 5.14 -23.38 0.31
CA GLY A 305 5.82 -24.40 -0.52
C GLY A 305 7.12 -23.92 -1.19
N GLY A 306 7.51 -22.66 -1.03
CA GLY A 306 8.76 -22.12 -1.57
C GLY A 306 9.78 -21.68 -0.54
N GLY A 307 9.35 -21.44 0.71
CA GLY A 307 10.21 -20.91 1.77
C GLY A 307 10.35 -19.41 1.73
N SER A 308 11.28 -18.87 2.50
CA SER A 308 11.65 -17.46 2.55
C SER A 308 12.96 -17.21 1.83
N SER A 309 13.07 -16.08 1.16
CA SER A 309 14.30 -15.68 0.46
C SER A 309 14.50 -14.17 0.47
N PHE A 310 15.76 -13.76 0.41
CA PHE A 310 16.15 -12.39 0.14
C PHE A 310 16.86 -12.33 -1.21
N ILE A 311 16.33 -11.53 -2.09
CA ILE A 311 16.77 -11.37 -3.48
C ILE A 311 17.42 -10.00 -3.58
N SER A 312 18.73 -9.95 -3.83
CA SER A 312 19.40 -8.69 -4.16
C SER A 312 19.12 -8.32 -5.60
N VAL A 313 18.99 -7.04 -5.85
CA VAL A 313 18.82 -6.46 -7.18
C VAL A 313 19.99 -5.52 -7.44
N THR A 314 20.69 -5.73 -8.54
CA THR A 314 21.83 -4.91 -8.93
C THR A 314 21.54 -4.27 -10.28
N LYS A 315 21.87 -3.00 -10.42
CA LYS A 315 21.82 -2.27 -11.68
C LYS A 315 23.25 -1.89 -12.10
N SER A 316 23.65 -2.32 -13.28
CA SER A 316 24.92 -1.92 -13.91
C SER A 316 24.62 -1.27 -15.25
N LYS A 317 24.82 0.03 -15.39
CA LYS A 317 24.36 0.83 -16.54
C LYS A 317 22.84 0.67 -16.71
N ASP A 318 22.41 0.01 -17.79
CA ASP A 318 20.99 -0.24 -18.11
C ASP A 318 20.56 -1.70 -17.89
N GLU A 319 21.49 -2.54 -17.42
CA GLU A 319 21.23 -3.95 -17.15
C GLU A 319 20.89 -4.17 -15.68
N TRP A 320 19.81 -4.94 -15.45
CA TRP A 320 19.34 -5.32 -14.14
C TRP A 320 19.54 -6.82 -13.92
N THR A 321 20.11 -7.18 -12.79
CA THR A 321 20.33 -8.58 -12.41
C THR A 321 19.77 -8.86 -11.02
N THR A 322 19.40 -10.11 -10.77
CA THR A 322 18.86 -10.55 -9.48
C THR A 322 19.57 -11.81 -9.00
N ASP A 323 19.97 -11.84 -7.71
CA ASP A 323 20.58 -12.99 -7.07
C ASP A 323 19.89 -13.33 -5.76
N ILE A 324 19.75 -14.62 -5.45
CA ILE A 324 19.31 -15.07 -4.14
C ILE A 324 20.49 -14.98 -3.18
N LYS A 325 20.47 -14.01 -2.28
CA LYS A 325 21.52 -13.89 -1.24
C LYS A 325 21.42 -14.95 -0.19
N TRP A 326 20.19 -15.28 0.21
CA TRP A 326 19.91 -16.39 1.10
C TRP A 326 18.49 -16.93 0.88
N LYS A 327 18.30 -18.17 1.30
CA LYS A 327 17.04 -18.88 1.29
C LYS A 327 16.95 -19.80 2.51
N ASN A 328 15.76 -19.91 3.09
CA ASN A 328 15.45 -20.87 4.15
C ASN A 328 14.09 -21.55 3.94
N ASN A 329 13.75 -22.51 4.78
CA ASN A 329 12.52 -23.31 4.65
C ASN A 329 11.30 -22.72 5.39
N SER A 330 11.45 -21.58 6.05
CA SER A 330 10.35 -20.93 6.75
C SER A 330 9.33 -20.40 5.76
N GLN A 331 8.06 -20.65 5.99
CA GLN A 331 6.99 -20.38 5.03
C GLN A 331 6.04 -19.34 5.60
N GLY A 332 6.05 -18.13 5.05
CA GLY A 332 4.95 -17.22 5.16
C GLY A 332 3.76 -17.72 4.32
N TYR A 333 2.57 -17.19 4.59
CA TYR A 333 1.37 -17.58 3.86
C TYR A 333 0.55 -16.34 3.47
N MET A 334 -0.35 -15.89 4.34
CA MET A 334 -1.22 -14.75 4.06
C MET A 334 -0.86 -13.50 4.85
N CYS A 335 0.16 -13.56 5.67
CA CYS A 335 0.68 -12.43 6.42
C CYS A 335 1.83 -11.78 5.64
N SER A 336 1.73 -10.47 5.37
CA SER A 336 2.84 -9.70 4.83
C SER A 336 3.77 -9.25 5.95
N PRO A 337 5.10 -9.34 5.79
CA PRO A 337 6.07 -9.00 6.82
C PRO A 337 6.11 -7.49 7.09
N VAL A 338 6.57 -7.13 8.29
CA VAL A 338 7.01 -5.77 8.62
C VAL A 338 8.49 -5.77 8.99
N GLN A 339 9.14 -4.62 8.85
CA GLN A 339 10.57 -4.47 9.08
C GLN A 339 10.84 -3.46 10.19
N TYR A 340 11.80 -3.77 11.08
CA TYR A 340 12.38 -2.83 12.02
C TYR A 340 13.86 -3.15 12.23
N ASN A 341 14.74 -2.15 12.11
CA ASN A 341 16.20 -2.27 12.30
C ASN A 341 16.83 -3.47 11.58
N GLY A 342 16.51 -3.68 10.30
CA GLY A 342 17.08 -4.77 9.49
C GLY A 342 16.57 -6.16 9.83
N LYS A 343 15.53 -6.26 10.64
CA LYS A 343 14.86 -7.52 10.95
C LYS A 343 13.47 -7.55 10.32
N ALA A 344 13.11 -8.69 9.72
CA ALA A 344 11.76 -8.97 9.27
C ALA A 344 10.99 -9.73 10.35
N TYR A 345 9.79 -9.27 10.64
CA TYR A 345 8.85 -9.94 11.53
C TYR A 345 7.71 -10.49 10.69
N LEU A 346 7.41 -11.77 10.84
CA LEU A 346 6.52 -12.50 9.95
C LEU A 346 5.70 -13.55 10.71
N HIS A 347 4.40 -13.62 10.43
CA HIS A 347 3.59 -14.76 10.84
C HIS A 347 3.71 -15.90 9.81
N LEU A 348 4.05 -17.07 10.28
CA LEU A 348 4.31 -18.25 9.46
C LEU A 348 3.05 -19.10 9.25
N ARG A 349 3.06 -19.93 8.19
CA ARG A 349 2.03 -20.94 7.92
C ARG A 349 1.84 -21.93 9.07
N SER A 350 2.86 -22.12 9.91
CA SER A 350 2.79 -22.94 11.13
C SER A 350 2.03 -22.28 12.29
N ASN A 351 1.39 -21.13 12.06
CA ASN A 351 0.72 -20.30 13.06
C ASN A 351 1.68 -19.78 14.15
N ARG A 352 2.94 -19.61 13.81
CA ARG A 352 3.99 -19.09 14.68
C ARG A 352 4.43 -17.72 14.21
N PHE A 353 4.90 -16.88 15.10
CA PHE A 353 5.52 -15.60 14.78
C PHE A 353 7.04 -15.76 14.79
N ALA A 354 7.73 -15.12 13.85
CA ALA A 354 9.16 -15.31 13.64
C ALA A 354 9.87 -13.98 13.36
N CYS A 355 11.16 -13.94 13.69
CA CYS A 355 12.07 -12.86 13.39
C CYS A 355 13.27 -13.38 12.60
N TYR A 356 13.59 -12.70 11.50
CA TYR A 356 14.72 -13.00 10.62
C TYR A 356 15.61 -11.79 10.45
N ASP A 357 16.91 -11.98 10.42
CA ASP A 357 17.85 -11.00 9.94
C ASP A 357 17.78 -10.90 8.42
N LEU A 358 17.46 -9.72 7.89
CA LEU A 358 17.26 -9.52 6.46
C LEU A 358 18.55 -9.67 5.65
N LYS A 359 19.71 -9.31 6.22
CA LYS A 359 20.99 -9.39 5.52
C LYS A 359 21.54 -10.81 5.42
N THR A 360 21.39 -11.57 6.48
CA THR A 360 22.01 -12.91 6.61
C THR A 360 21.03 -14.06 6.42
N GLY A 361 19.72 -13.82 6.54
CA GLY A 361 18.69 -14.85 6.55
C GLY A 361 18.66 -15.69 7.83
N LYS A 362 19.46 -15.32 8.84
CA LYS A 362 19.47 -16.02 10.11
C LYS A 362 18.12 -15.86 10.80
N GLU A 363 17.51 -17.00 11.12
CA GLU A 363 16.37 -17.05 12.03
C GLU A 363 16.85 -16.63 13.42
N GLN A 364 16.32 -15.53 13.92
CA GLN A 364 16.61 -15.06 15.27
C GLN A 364 15.83 -15.89 16.28
N TRP A 365 14.54 -16.06 16.02
CA TRP A 365 13.64 -16.90 16.79
C TRP A 365 12.35 -17.23 16.02
N VAL A 366 11.72 -18.33 16.41
CA VAL A 366 10.34 -18.68 16.11
C VAL A 366 9.60 -18.87 17.43
N SER A 367 8.41 -18.30 17.56
CA SER A 367 7.65 -18.34 18.80
C SER A 367 7.26 -19.76 19.22
N SER A 368 7.25 -20.04 20.51
CA SER A 368 6.58 -21.23 21.09
C SER A 368 5.06 -21.04 21.13
N LYS A 369 4.57 -19.80 21.30
CA LYS A 369 3.14 -19.44 21.25
C LYS A 369 2.61 -19.63 19.84
N SER A 370 1.43 -20.25 19.74
CA SER A 370 0.65 -20.35 18.50
C SER A 370 -0.41 -19.25 18.46
N PHE A 371 -0.62 -18.69 17.29
CA PHE A 371 -1.58 -17.62 17.01
C PHE A 371 -2.73 -18.15 16.14
N GLY A 372 -3.66 -17.28 15.73
CA GLY A 372 -4.65 -17.58 14.70
C GLY A 372 -3.98 -17.95 13.37
N LYS A 373 -4.75 -18.46 12.44
CA LYS A 373 -4.25 -18.94 11.14
C LYS A 373 -3.71 -17.81 10.25
N TYR A 374 -4.27 -16.61 10.38
CA TYR A 374 -3.89 -15.42 9.62
C TYR A 374 -3.60 -14.27 10.58
N MET A 375 -2.77 -13.33 10.13
CA MET A 375 -2.38 -12.19 10.93
C MET A 375 -2.07 -10.99 10.03
N SER A 376 -2.53 -9.81 10.41
CA SER A 376 -2.10 -8.55 9.82
C SER A 376 -1.12 -7.83 10.73
N LEU A 377 -0.12 -7.15 10.15
CA LEU A 377 0.97 -6.53 10.89
C LEU A 377 1.14 -5.07 10.50
N VAL A 378 1.30 -4.19 11.50
CA VAL A 378 1.74 -2.81 11.33
C VAL A 378 2.83 -2.48 12.33
N VAL A 379 3.90 -1.82 11.88
CA VAL A 379 5.01 -1.40 12.75
C VAL A 379 5.05 0.12 12.90
N ASN A 380 5.26 0.58 14.14
CA ASN A 380 5.50 1.99 14.48
C ASN A 380 6.66 2.07 15.48
N GLY A 381 7.82 2.56 15.02
CA GLY A 381 9.05 2.48 15.79
C GLY A 381 9.37 1.03 16.18
N ASP A 382 9.62 0.79 17.46
CA ASP A 382 9.96 -0.53 17.99
C ASP A 382 8.74 -1.38 18.40
N LYS A 383 7.53 -0.99 17.99
CA LYS A 383 6.29 -1.71 18.33
C LYS A 383 5.58 -2.22 17.09
N ILE A 384 5.02 -3.40 17.19
CA ILE A 384 4.25 -4.07 16.16
C ILE A 384 2.84 -4.31 16.69
N LEU A 385 1.82 -3.80 16.00
CA LEU A 385 0.45 -4.26 16.16
C LEU A 385 0.23 -5.47 15.27
N ALA A 386 -0.27 -6.55 15.84
CA ALA A 386 -0.53 -7.81 15.17
C ALA A 386 -1.95 -8.26 15.48
N LEU A 387 -2.84 -8.21 14.50
CA LEU A 387 -4.21 -8.67 14.63
C LEU A 387 -4.32 -10.06 14.03
N ASP A 388 -4.69 -11.05 14.82
CA ASP A 388 -4.88 -12.41 14.32
C ASP A 388 -6.32 -12.70 13.87
N GLN A 389 -6.49 -13.83 13.19
CA GLN A 389 -7.79 -14.26 12.66
C GLN A 389 -8.87 -14.37 13.75
N LYS A 390 -8.51 -14.63 14.99
CA LYS A 390 -9.47 -14.79 16.10
C LYS A 390 -9.97 -13.48 16.69
N GLY A 391 -9.53 -12.34 16.12
CA GLY A 391 -9.88 -11.02 16.63
C GLY A 391 -9.04 -10.57 17.83
N ILE A 392 -7.92 -11.23 18.09
CA ILE A 392 -6.99 -10.84 19.17
C ILE A 392 -5.95 -9.90 18.61
N LEU A 393 -5.85 -8.71 19.18
CA LEU A 393 -4.81 -7.73 18.90
C LEU A 393 -3.66 -7.92 19.90
N TYR A 394 -2.47 -8.05 19.37
CA TYR A 394 -1.23 -8.12 20.11
C TYR A 394 -0.42 -6.84 19.90
N LEU A 395 0.13 -6.30 20.96
CA LEU A 395 1.17 -5.28 20.93
C LEU A 395 2.49 -5.98 21.24
N ILE A 396 3.38 -6.05 20.26
CA ILE A 396 4.64 -6.79 20.34
C ILE A 396 5.79 -5.79 20.23
N LYS A 397 6.78 -5.88 21.11
CA LYS A 397 8.05 -5.18 20.92
C LYS A 397 8.84 -5.85 19.80
N ALA A 398 9.39 -5.07 18.89
CA ALA A 398 10.26 -5.54 17.83
C ALA A 398 11.66 -5.92 18.40
N ASP A 399 11.70 -7.02 19.11
CA ASP A 399 12.87 -7.56 19.83
C ASP A 399 13.53 -8.63 18.95
N PRO A 400 14.83 -8.52 18.61
CA PRO A 400 15.50 -9.51 17.79
C PRO A 400 15.91 -10.78 18.57
N GLU A 401 15.83 -10.79 19.89
CA GLU A 401 16.29 -11.92 20.71
C GLU A 401 15.16 -12.90 21.06
N LYS A 402 13.93 -12.37 21.20
CA LYS A 402 12.77 -13.19 21.60
C LYS A 402 11.44 -12.55 21.21
N LEU A 403 10.38 -13.38 21.19
CA LEU A 403 9.02 -12.86 21.16
C LEU A 403 8.73 -12.11 22.48
N ASN A 404 8.42 -10.81 22.36
CA ASN A 404 8.15 -9.95 23.50
C ASN A 404 6.77 -9.29 23.34
N ILE A 405 5.72 -9.94 23.85
CA ILE A 405 4.35 -9.44 23.85
C ILE A 405 4.19 -8.49 25.02
N LEU A 406 3.99 -7.20 24.75
CA LEU A 406 3.74 -6.16 25.73
C LEU A 406 2.32 -6.21 26.27
N SER A 407 1.36 -6.51 25.38
CA SER A 407 -0.06 -6.59 25.72
C SER A 407 -0.81 -7.41 24.67
N GLU A 408 -1.90 -8.07 25.08
CA GLU A 408 -2.86 -8.70 24.17
C GLU A 408 -4.29 -8.41 24.62
N ARG A 409 -5.20 -8.28 23.66
CA ARG A 409 -6.61 -8.01 23.92
C ARG A 409 -7.46 -8.62 22.81
N GLU A 410 -8.51 -9.38 23.18
CA GLU A 410 -9.59 -9.68 22.26
C GLU A 410 -10.33 -8.37 21.97
N ILE A 411 -10.23 -7.89 20.72
CA ILE A 411 -10.63 -6.51 20.39
C ILE A 411 -11.85 -6.46 19.46
N VAL A 412 -12.13 -7.53 18.76
CA VAL A 412 -13.33 -7.64 17.91
C VAL A 412 -13.98 -8.99 18.07
N ASP A 413 -15.30 -8.99 17.99
CA ASP A 413 -16.11 -10.22 17.96
C ASP A 413 -16.02 -10.85 16.57
N GLY A 414 -15.70 -12.15 16.53
CA GLY A 414 -15.63 -12.97 15.32
C GLY A 414 -14.31 -12.90 14.57
N GLU A 415 -14.29 -13.53 13.39
CA GLU A 415 -13.08 -13.64 12.58
C GLU A 415 -12.67 -12.30 11.93
N SER A 416 -11.37 -12.03 11.90
CA SER A 416 -10.76 -10.92 11.16
C SER A 416 -9.67 -11.42 10.21
N TRP A 417 -9.90 -11.27 8.91
CA TRP A 417 -8.89 -11.55 7.87
C TRP A 417 -8.41 -10.26 7.19
N ALA A 418 -9.15 -9.19 7.39
CA ALA A 418 -8.84 -7.88 6.85
C ALA A 418 -7.57 -7.30 7.50
N HIS A 419 -6.78 -6.61 6.72
CA HIS A 419 -5.65 -5.84 7.26
C HIS A 419 -6.19 -4.69 8.10
N LEU A 420 -5.62 -4.46 9.27
CA LEU A 420 -5.96 -3.30 10.10
C LEU A 420 -5.50 -1.99 9.43
N GLY A 421 -6.17 -0.88 9.76
CA GLY A 421 -5.84 0.45 9.27
C GLY A 421 -5.56 1.42 10.42
N ILE A 422 -4.75 2.44 10.18
CA ILE A 422 -4.40 3.46 11.18
C ILE A 422 -4.50 4.85 10.54
N GLN A 423 -5.21 5.77 11.19
CA GLN A 423 -5.28 7.16 10.78
C GLN A 423 -5.06 8.07 11.98
N GLY A 424 -3.89 8.71 12.06
CA GLY A 424 -3.51 9.50 13.23
C GLY A 424 -3.57 8.68 14.52
N LYS A 425 -4.47 9.03 15.44
CA LYS A 425 -4.71 8.29 16.69
C LYS A 425 -5.81 7.23 16.59
N LYS A 426 -6.33 6.96 15.42
CA LYS A 426 -7.41 6.00 15.25
C LYS A 426 -6.89 4.68 14.68
N LEU A 427 -7.31 3.59 15.31
CA LEU A 427 -7.11 2.22 14.83
C LEU A 427 -8.45 1.73 14.26
N MET A 428 -8.44 1.28 13.01
CA MET A 428 -9.59 0.79 12.29
C MET A 428 -9.46 -0.72 12.08
N ILE A 429 -10.45 -1.49 12.50
CA ILE A 429 -10.44 -2.95 12.39
C ILE A 429 -11.73 -3.42 11.73
N ARG A 430 -11.60 -4.31 10.75
CA ARG A 430 -12.72 -4.96 10.08
C ARG A 430 -12.76 -6.44 10.47
N SER A 431 -13.71 -6.84 11.30
CA SER A 431 -14.07 -8.26 11.39
C SER A 431 -14.85 -8.68 10.13
N LEU A 432 -15.20 -9.95 10.00
CA LEU A 432 -15.95 -10.42 8.83
C LEU A 432 -17.21 -9.59 8.53
N ASN A 433 -17.89 -9.15 9.59
CA ASN A 433 -19.23 -8.55 9.49
C ASN A 433 -19.39 -7.19 10.18
N ARG A 434 -18.33 -6.58 10.70
CA ARG A 434 -18.42 -5.30 11.43
C ARG A 434 -17.15 -4.50 11.31
N LEU A 435 -17.26 -3.17 11.22
CA LEU A 435 -16.16 -2.23 11.30
C LEU A 435 -16.12 -1.64 12.71
N TYR A 436 -14.94 -1.58 13.30
CA TYR A 436 -14.65 -0.97 14.59
C TYR A 436 -13.62 0.12 14.43
N VAL A 437 -13.77 1.21 15.16
CA VAL A 437 -12.79 2.29 15.24
C VAL A 437 -12.48 2.57 16.71
N PHE A 438 -11.21 2.55 17.04
CA PHE A 438 -10.67 2.80 18.37
C PHE A 438 -9.82 4.06 18.38
N ASP A 439 -9.78 4.75 19.52
CA ASP A 439 -8.92 5.89 19.76
C ASP A 439 -7.79 5.55 20.74
N TRP A 440 -6.56 5.83 20.32
CA TRP A 440 -5.44 5.88 21.25
C TRP A 440 -5.58 7.10 22.16
N LYS A 441 -5.66 6.86 23.47
CA LYS A 441 -5.65 7.92 24.46
C LYS A 441 -4.26 8.51 24.63
N ASN A 442 -4.18 9.80 24.91
CA ASN A 442 -2.92 10.41 25.28
C ASN A 442 -2.43 9.80 26.59
N GLN A 443 -1.17 9.37 26.65
CA GLN A 443 -0.49 9.28 27.94
C GLN A 443 -0.30 10.73 28.43
N GLN A 444 -0.88 11.03 29.58
CA GLN A 444 -0.59 12.26 30.31
C GLN A 444 0.85 12.24 30.83
#